data_1e8a174805c5482e96567ee17c7eb9f2
#
_entry.id   1e8a174805c5482e96567ee17c7eb9f2
#
_cell.length_a   1.000
_cell.length_b   1.000
_cell.length_c   1.000
_cell.angle_alpha   90.00
_cell.angle_beta   90.00
_cell.angle_gamma   90.00
#
_symmetry.space_group_name_H-M   'P 1'
#
loop_
_entity.id
_entity.type
_entity.pdbx_description
1 polymer ?
#
loop_
_entity_poly.entity_id
_entity_poly.type
_entity_poly.pdbx_seq_one_letter_code
_entity_poly.pdbx_strand_id
1 'polypeptide(L)'
;TRSPGQTGSAVPDVARLVPTAVELFAVNQGYDYIENASSHYHVARWAESIGYRYTCEEQDAAIKGLTEGIKRLKDSGQKFARHQESWVCVLQHLPRKFIPDELYLGGARWPQDKIGQQNLWMYKPLSERAIEAAKKAGKIQQRKCGSDARQIASKKE
;
A
#
# COMPACT_ATOMS: atom_id res chain seq x y z
N THR A 1 0.25 -8.02 -21.21
CA THR A 1 1.11 -6.98 -20.62
C THR A 1 1.19 -7.26 -19.14
N ARG A 2 2.40 -7.33 -18.57
CA ARG A 2 2.63 -7.60 -17.14
C ARG A 2 2.58 -6.31 -16.35
N SER A 3 2.17 -6.39 -15.09
CA SER A 3 2.27 -5.27 -14.15
C SER A 3 3.72 -5.02 -13.73
N PRO A 4 4.06 -3.78 -13.30
CA PRO A 4 5.40 -3.49 -12.78
C PRO A 4 5.76 -4.46 -11.65
N GLY A 5 6.99 -4.96 -11.66
CA GLY A 5 7.48 -5.93 -10.68
C GLY A 5 7.01 -7.38 -10.88
N GLN A 6 6.13 -7.64 -11.84
CA GLN A 6 5.67 -8.99 -12.14
C GLN A 6 6.67 -9.71 -13.07
N THR A 7 7.36 -10.70 -12.54
CA THR A 7 8.39 -11.47 -13.27
C THR A 7 7.88 -12.78 -13.88
N GLY A 8 6.74 -13.28 -13.44
CA GLY A 8 6.16 -14.55 -13.88
C GLY A 8 4.64 -14.52 -14.02
N SER A 9 4.05 -15.65 -14.35
CA SER A 9 2.61 -15.85 -14.31
C SER A 9 2.15 -15.98 -12.86
N ALA A 10 0.95 -15.48 -12.56
CA ALA A 10 0.34 -15.70 -11.24
C ALA A 10 0.08 -17.23 -11.07
N VAL A 11 0.51 -17.77 -9.95
CA VAL A 11 0.10 -19.13 -9.54
C VAL A 11 -1.30 -18.99 -8.94
N PRO A 12 -2.28 -19.76 -9.41
CA PRO A 12 -3.62 -19.73 -8.86
C PRO A 12 -3.59 -19.91 -7.33
N ASP A 13 -4.42 -19.16 -6.62
CA ASP A 13 -4.61 -19.23 -5.17
C ASP A 13 -3.44 -18.82 -4.27
N VAL A 14 -2.20 -18.71 -4.76
CA VAL A 14 -1.05 -18.30 -3.92
C VAL A 14 -1.29 -16.95 -3.29
N ALA A 15 -1.83 -16.00 -4.03
CA ALA A 15 -2.15 -14.65 -3.51
C ALA A 15 -3.18 -14.69 -2.36
N ARG A 16 -3.94 -15.76 -2.23
CA ARG A 16 -4.93 -15.97 -1.17
C ARG A 16 -4.37 -16.82 -0.03
N LEU A 17 -3.67 -17.89 -0.35
CA LEU A 17 -3.19 -18.87 0.62
C LEU A 17 -2.01 -18.35 1.44
N VAL A 18 -1.04 -17.68 0.81
CA VAL A 18 0.16 -17.19 1.50
C VAL A 18 -0.16 -16.16 2.58
N PRO A 19 -0.95 -15.10 2.33
CA PRO A 19 -1.32 -14.17 3.39
C PRO A 19 -2.06 -14.83 4.55
N THR A 20 -2.97 -15.76 4.25
CA THR A 20 -3.71 -16.49 5.28
C THR A 20 -2.78 -17.34 6.14
N ALA A 21 -1.83 -18.04 5.54
CA ALA A 21 -0.85 -18.83 6.28
C ALA A 21 0.06 -17.97 7.16
N VAL A 22 0.52 -16.81 6.64
CA VAL A 22 1.34 -15.84 7.40
C VAL A 22 0.53 -15.28 8.57
N GLU A 23 -0.73 -14.93 8.38
CA GLU A 23 -1.60 -14.43 9.44
C GLU A 23 -1.81 -15.47 10.54
N LEU A 24 -2.13 -16.71 10.16
CA LEU A 24 -2.30 -17.81 11.12
C LEU A 24 -1.01 -18.06 11.91
N PHE A 25 0.13 -18.06 11.24
CA PHE A 25 1.42 -18.20 11.92
C PHE A 25 1.65 -17.06 12.91
N ALA A 26 1.44 -15.81 12.49
CA ALA A 26 1.64 -14.65 13.33
C ALA A 26 0.71 -14.67 14.57
N VAL A 27 -0.56 -15.03 14.38
CA VAL A 27 -1.52 -15.20 15.49
C VAL A 27 -1.04 -16.29 16.45
N ASN A 28 -0.64 -17.45 15.95
CA ASN A 28 -0.14 -18.56 16.80
C ASN A 28 1.13 -18.19 17.56
N GLN A 29 1.96 -17.29 17.04
CA GLN A 29 3.15 -16.78 17.72
C GLN A 29 2.86 -15.59 18.65
N GLY A 30 1.60 -15.15 18.76
CA GLY A 30 1.18 -14.06 19.64
C GLY A 30 1.58 -12.67 19.17
N TYR A 31 1.79 -12.48 17.86
CA TYR A 31 2.05 -11.14 17.31
C TYR A 31 0.79 -10.30 17.30
N ASP A 32 0.90 -9.03 17.66
CA ASP A 32 -0.20 -8.08 17.66
C ASP A 32 -0.58 -7.62 16.24
N TYR A 33 0.37 -7.57 15.33
CA TYR A 33 0.19 -7.13 13.94
C TYR A 33 1.27 -7.68 13.03
N ILE A 34 0.99 -7.65 11.74
CA ILE A 34 1.95 -7.90 10.67
C ILE A 34 2.11 -6.65 9.79
N GLU A 35 3.31 -6.46 9.26
CA GLU A 35 3.61 -5.35 8.36
C GLU A 35 3.85 -5.87 6.95
N ASN A 36 3.54 -5.04 5.97
CA ASN A 36 3.78 -5.27 4.55
C ASN A 36 4.33 -4.01 3.90
N ALA A 37 5.32 -4.17 3.06
CA ALA A 37 5.89 -3.12 2.23
C ALA A 37 5.42 -3.29 0.78
N SER A 38 4.35 -2.60 0.42
CA SER A 38 3.80 -2.65 -0.93
C SER A 38 4.59 -1.77 -1.89
N SER A 39 5.17 -2.35 -2.94
CA SER A 39 6.02 -1.63 -3.88
C SER A 39 5.26 -0.83 -4.95
N HIS A 40 3.99 -1.15 -5.21
CA HIS A 40 3.22 -0.59 -6.31
C HIS A 40 1.75 -0.40 -5.92
N TYR A 41 1.08 0.53 -6.62
CA TYR A 41 -0.33 0.86 -6.40
C TYR A 41 -1.25 -0.38 -6.31
N HIS A 42 -1.17 -1.27 -7.29
CA HIS A 42 -2.04 -2.44 -7.33
C HIS A 42 -1.77 -3.43 -6.19
N VAL A 43 -0.52 -3.53 -5.70
CA VAL A 43 -0.15 -4.36 -4.54
C VAL A 43 -0.71 -3.75 -3.27
N ALA A 44 -0.60 -2.42 -3.10
CA ALA A 44 -1.17 -1.71 -1.96
C ALA A 44 -2.70 -1.84 -1.93
N ARG A 45 -3.39 -1.65 -3.06
CA ARG A 45 -4.84 -1.82 -3.17
C ARG A 45 -5.29 -3.26 -2.86
N TRP A 46 -4.50 -4.24 -3.29
CA TRP A 46 -4.76 -5.62 -2.93
C TRP A 46 -4.58 -5.86 -1.43
N ALA A 47 -3.48 -5.40 -0.82
CA ALA A 47 -3.25 -5.50 0.62
C ALA A 47 -4.38 -4.84 1.43
N GLU A 48 -4.83 -3.65 1.00
CA GLU A 48 -5.97 -2.96 1.60
C GLU A 48 -7.25 -3.81 1.56
N SER A 49 -7.51 -4.50 0.44
CA SER A 49 -8.68 -5.37 0.27
C SER A 49 -8.70 -6.58 1.23
N ILE A 50 -7.54 -6.98 1.75
CA ILE A 50 -7.40 -8.07 2.74
C ILE A 50 -7.15 -7.55 4.17
N GLY A 51 -7.41 -6.26 4.42
CA GLY A 51 -7.47 -5.66 5.76
C GLY A 51 -6.21 -4.93 6.23
N TYR A 52 -5.20 -4.75 5.36
CA TYR A 52 -4.07 -3.88 5.68
C TYR A 52 -4.45 -2.41 5.64
N ARG A 53 -3.77 -1.60 6.42
CA ARG A 53 -3.93 -0.15 6.52
C ARG A 53 -2.59 0.53 6.34
N TYR A 54 -2.58 1.75 5.80
CA TYR A 54 -1.34 2.53 5.66
C TYR A 54 -0.83 2.98 7.02
N THR A 55 0.49 3.02 7.17
CA THR A 55 1.14 3.51 8.40
C THR A 55 1.31 5.03 8.40
N CYS A 56 1.07 5.69 7.27
CA CYS A 56 1.34 7.09 7.04
C CYS A 56 0.15 7.75 6.32
N GLU A 57 -0.32 8.88 6.84
CA GLU A 57 -1.47 9.61 6.27
C GLU A 57 -1.19 10.13 4.85
N GLU A 58 0.04 10.55 4.56
CA GLU A 58 0.42 11.03 3.23
C GLU A 58 0.35 9.89 2.21
N GLN A 59 0.74 8.68 2.58
CA GLN A 59 0.63 7.50 1.72
C GLN A 59 -0.82 7.13 1.46
N ASP A 60 -1.65 7.14 2.49
CA ASP A 60 -3.09 6.90 2.36
C ASP A 60 -3.74 7.95 1.45
N ALA A 61 -3.43 9.23 1.66
CA ALA A 61 -3.92 10.32 0.83
C ALA A 61 -3.48 10.19 -0.64
N ALA A 62 -2.21 9.82 -0.88
CA ALA A 62 -1.69 9.62 -2.23
C ALA A 62 -2.43 8.49 -2.96
N ILE A 63 -2.64 7.36 -2.29
CA ILE A 63 -3.37 6.23 -2.87
C ILE A 63 -4.84 6.57 -3.12
N LYS A 64 -5.50 7.28 -2.21
CA LYS A 64 -6.86 7.77 -2.39
C LYS A 64 -6.95 8.72 -3.58
N GLY A 65 -6.04 9.68 -3.68
CA GLY A 65 -5.98 10.61 -4.81
C GLY A 65 -5.82 9.91 -6.15
N LEU A 66 -4.91 8.92 -6.24
CA LEU A 66 -4.74 8.10 -7.45
C LEU A 66 -6.01 7.29 -7.76
N THR A 67 -6.65 6.73 -6.74
CA THR A 67 -7.88 5.94 -6.92
C THR A 67 -9.01 6.79 -7.48
N GLU A 68 -9.19 8.00 -6.95
CA GLU A 68 -10.18 8.96 -7.43
C GLU A 68 -9.85 9.47 -8.84
N GLY A 69 -8.56 9.72 -9.12
CA GLY A 69 -8.10 10.11 -10.44
C GLY A 69 -8.39 9.03 -11.49
N ILE A 70 -8.10 7.78 -11.20
CA ILE A 70 -8.43 6.64 -12.07
C ILE A 70 -9.94 6.57 -12.30
N LYS A 71 -10.74 6.78 -11.26
CA LYS A 71 -12.20 6.79 -11.37
C LYS A 71 -12.66 7.90 -12.33
N ARG A 72 -12.17 9.14 -12.14
CA ARG A 72 -12.50 10.27 -13.05
C ARG A 72 -12.16 9.98 -14.51
N LEU A 73 -10.99 9.39 -14.77
CA LEU A 73 -10.60 8.98 -16.12
C LEU A 73 -11.55 7.93 -16.71
N LYS A 74 -11.98 6.95 -15.94
CA LYS A 74 -12.97 5.96 -16.39
C LYS A 74 -14.34 6.60 -16.65
N ASP A 75 -14.78 7.48 -15.78
CA ASP A 75 -16.06 8.18 -15.89
C ASP A 75 -16.08 9.12 -17.10
N SER A 76 -14.94 9.66 -17.52
CA SER A 76 -14.80 10.44 -18.77
C SER A 76 -14.76 9.59 -20.04
N GLY A 77 -14.94 8.28 -19.93
CA GLY A 77 -14.99 7.36 -21.07
C GLY A 77 -13.63 6.80 -21.49
N GLN A 78 -12.55 7.11 -20.76
CA GLN A 78 -11.25 6.51 -21.02
C GLN A 78 -11.24 5.05 -20.57
N LYS A 79 -10.84 4.15 -21.47
CA LYS A 79 -10.67 2.74 -21.15
C LYS A 79 -9.37 2.56 -20.37
N PHE A 80 -9.47 2.42 -19.07
CA PHE A 80 -8.34 2.18 -18.20
C PHE A 80 -8.31 0.71 -17.76
N ALA A 81 -7.46 -0.09 -18.39
CA ALA A 81 -7.36 -1.51 -18.07
C ALA A 81 -6.63 -1.71 -16.73
N ARG A 82 -6.95 -2.79 -16.02
CA ARG A 82 -6.38 -3.09 -14.70
C ARG A 82 -4.84 -3.09 -14.67
N HIS A 83 -4.21 -3.57 -15.73
CA HIS A 83 -2.74 -3.54 -15.83
C HIS A 83 -2.19 -2.12 -16.01
N GLN A 84 -2.96 -1.19 -16.58
CA GLN A 84 -2.56 0.22 -16.68
C GLN A 84 -2.64 0.92 -15.32
N GLU A 85 -3.60 0.55 -14.47
CA GLU A 85 -3.70 1.06 -13.10
C GLU A 85 -2.43 0.75 -12.29
N SER A 86 -1.78 -0.38 -12.54
CA SER A 86 -0.55 -0.73 -11.84
C SER A 86 0.63 0.19 -12.13
N TRP A 87 0.57 0.96 -13.21
CA TRP A 87 1.64 1.88 -13.61
C TRP A 87 1.47 3.31 -13.06
N VAL A 88 0.34 3.64 -12.44
CA VAL A 88 0.06 5.03 -11.99
C VAL A 88 1.11 5.57 -11.00
N CYS A 89 1.73 4.71 -10.21
CA CYS A 89 2.82 5.10 -9.32
C CYS A 89 4.10 5.44 -10.10
N VAL A 90 4.37 4.73 -11.18
CA VAL A 90 5.56 4.98 -12.02
C VAL A 90 5.41 6.30 -12.77
N LEU A 91 4.18 6.66 -13.18
CA LEU A 91 3.92 7.94 -13.82
C LEU A 91 4.34 9.13 -12.97
N GLN A 92 4.29 9.03 -11.63
CA GLN A 92 4.67 10.13 -10.73
C GLN A 92 6.15 10.54 -10.85
N HIS A 93 7.00 9.73 -11.50
CA HIS A 93 8.41 10.02 -11.75
C HIS A 93 8.65 10.69 -13.10
N LEU A 94 7.63 10.77 -13.94
CA LEU A 94 7.73 11.43 -15.22
C LEU A 94 7.66 12.95 -15.08
N PRO A 95 8.20 13.71 -16.05
CA PRO A 95 7.95 15.15 -16.12
C PRO A 95 6.44 15.44 -16.13
N ARG A 96 6.01 16.49 -15.42
CA ARG A 96 4.60 16.87 -15.23
C ARG A 96 3.76 16.82 -16.51
N LYS A 97 4.33 17.27 -17.63
CA LYS A 97 3.64 17.30 -18.93
C LYS A 97 3.17 15.93 -19.46
N PHE A 98 3.70 14.84 -18.89
CA PHE A 98 3.33 13.47 -19.26
C PHE A 98 2.36 12.83 -18.26
N ILE A 99 2.02 13.52 -17.18
CA ILE A 99 1.11 13.03 -16.15
C ILE A 99 -0.27 13.65 -16.39
N PRO A 100 -1.32 12.86 -16.63
CA PRO A 100 -2.69 13.36 -16.69
C PRO A 100 -3.05 14.15 -15.44
N ASP A 101 -3.83 15.21 -15.58
CA ASP A 101 -4.21 16.08 -14.45
C ASP A 101 -4.92 15.30 -13.35
N GLU A 102 -5.76 14.34 -13.71
CA GLU A 102 -6.50 13.49 -12.81
C GLU A 102 -5.60 12.60 -11.94
N LEU A 103 -4.39 12.28 -12.42
CA LEU A 103 -3.42 11.43 -11.74
C LEU A 103 -2.27 12.21 -11.11
N TYR A 104 -2.26 13.53 -11.25
CA TYR A 104 -1.20 14.35 -10.70
C TYR A 104 -1.37 14.59 -9.20
N LEU A 105 -0.39 14.20 -8.40
CA LEU A 105 -0.41 14.31 -6.95
C LEU A 105 0.18 15.65 -6.42
N GLY A 106 0.05 16.75 -7.17
CA GLY A 106 0.45 18.08 -6.70
C GLY A 106 1.96 18.24 -6.41
N GLY A 107 2.81 17.48 -7.12
CA GLY A 107 4.26 17.47 -6.88
C GLY A 107 4.70 16.54 -5.75
N ALA A 108 3.75 15.93 -5.02
CA ALA A 108 4.06 14.83 -4.14
C ALA A 108 4.54 13.65 -4.99
N ARG A 109 5.79 13.29 -4.84
CA ARG A 109 6.32 12.09 -5.50
C ARG A 109 5.70 10.86 -4.86
N TRP A 110 5.68 9.77 -5.63
CA TRP A 110 5.39 8.46 -5.08
C TRP A 110 6.23 8.23 -3.83
N PRO A 111 5.62 7.78 -2.73
CA PRO A 111 6.34 7.62 -1.47
C PRO A 111 7.59 6.77 -1.67
N GLN A 112 8.74 7.35 -1.39
CA GLN A 112 10.04 6.69 -1.46
C GLN A 112 10.58 6.55 -0.04
N ASP A 113 11.19 5.42 0.25
CA ASP A 113 12.02 5.31 1.45
C ASP A 113 13.38 6.00 1.22
N LYS A 114 14.18 6.07 2.27
CA LYS A 114 15.51 6.69 2.23
C LYS A 114 16.50 5.98 1.28
N ILE A 115 16.14 4.80 0.79
CA ILE A 115 16.98 3.96 -0.08
C ILE A 115 16.57 4.14 -1.55
N GLY A 116 15.55 4.96 -1.82
CA GLY A 116 15.02 5.18 -3.16
C GLY A 116 14.06 4.09 -3.63
N GLN A 117 13.69 3.15 -2.78
CA GLN A 117 12.65 2.17 -3.06
C GLN A 117 11.27 2.76 -2.78
N GLN A 118 10.35 2.49 -3.67
CA GLN A 118 8.98 3.00 -3.59
C GLN A 118 8.13 2.01 -2.79
N ASN A 119 8.20 2.11 -1.47
CA ASN A 119 7.45 1.22 -0.59
C ASN A 119 6.32 1.98 0.11
N LEU A 120 5.15 1.37 0.08
CA LEU A 120 4.00 1.77 0.88
C LEU A 120 3.95 0.86 2.09
N TRP A 121 4.29 1.40 3.24
CA TRP A 121 4.24 0.65 4.49
C TRP A 121 2.80 0.53 4.98
N MET A 122 2.40 -0.70 5.23
CA MET A 122 1.06 -1.06 5.66
C MET A 122 1.14 -2.02 6.83
N TYR A 123 0.13 -2.03 7.68
CA TYR A 123 0.00 -2.96 8.79
C TYR A 123 -1.40 -3.56 8.84
N LYS A 124 -1.50 -4.77 9.38
CA LYS A 124 -2.76 -5.43 9.69
C LYS A 124 -2.77 -5.84 11.16
N PRO A 125 -3.70 -5.30 11.98
CA PRO A 125 -3.83 -5.71 13.37
C PRO A 125 -4.41 -7.13 13.45
N LEU A 126 -3.85 -7.97 14.33
CA LEU A 126 -4.24 -9.38 14.50
C LEU A 126 -4.86 -9.67 15.87
N SER A 127 -4.30 -9.11 16.95
CA SER A 127 -4.86 -9.31 18.29
C SER A 127 -6.06 -8.42 18.53
N GLU A 128 -6.97 -8.84 19.41
CA GLU A 128 -8.12 -8.03 19.82
C GLU A 128 -7.70 -6.65 20.34
N ARG A 129 -6.64 -6.61 21.15
CA ARG A 129 -6.04 -5.36 21.65
C ARG A 129 -5.60 -4.43 20.52
N ALA A 130 -4.92 -4.96 19.50
CA ALA A 130 -4.46 -4.17 18.35
C ALA A 130 -5.63 -3.72 17.46
N ILE A 131 -6.64 -4.57 17.29
CA ILE A 131 -7.86 -4.24 16.54
C ILE A 131 -8.63 -3.12 17.24
N GLU A 132 -8.81 -3.19 18.57
CA GLU A 132 -9.47 -2.14 19.33
C GLU A 132 -8.67 -0.83 19.33
N ALA A 133 -7.34 -0.90 19.50
CA ALA A 133 -6.49 0.27 19.41
C ALA A 133 -6.59 0.93 18.04
N ALA A 134 -6.61 0.15 16.96
CA ALA A 134 -6.78 0.64 15.60
C ALA A 134 -8.17 1.26 15.35
N LYS A 135 -9.23 0.74 16.01
CA LYS A 135 -10.57 1.33 15.97
C LYS A 135 -10.64 2.66 16.74
N LYS A 136 -10.07 2.70 17.94
CA LYS A 136 -10.06 3.91 18.81
C LYS A 136 -9.20 5.04 18.23
N ALA A 137 -8.08 4.70 17.62
CA ALA A 137 -7.19 5.70 17.02
C ALA A 137 -7.91 6.51 15.91
N GLY A 138 -8.97 5.95 15.29
CA GLY A 138 -9.78 6.61 14.24
C GLY A 138 -8.93 7.20 13.10
N LYS A 139 -7.64 7.30 13.35
CA LYS A 139 -6.57 7.82 12.50
C LYS A 139 -5.38 6.90 12.62
N ILE A 140 -4.73 6.65 11.52
CA ILE A 140 -3.40 6.07 11.43
C ILE A 140 -2.51 6.86 12.38
N GLN A 141 -1.86 6.18 13.34
CA GLN A 141 -0.84 6.85 14.16
C GLN A 141 0.16 7.50 13.21
N GLN A 142 0.29 8.83 13.29
CA GLN A 142 1.23 9.60 12.48
C GLN A 142 2.65 9.12 12.77
N ARG A 143 3.12 8.17 12.00
CA ARG A 143 4.55 7.90 11.89
C ARG A 143 5.07 8.85 10.83
N LYS A 144 6.03 9.69 11.23
CA LYS A 144 6.80 10.48 10.26
C LYS A 144 7.30 9.53 9.17
N CYS A 145 6.84 9.75 7.96
CA CYS A 145 7.27 8.97 6.79
C CYS A 145 8.81 8.91 6.78
N GLY A 146 9.38 7.76 7.04
CA GLY A 146 10.77 7.50 6.69
C GLY A 146 11.79 7.28 7.80
N SER A 147 11.46 7.11 9.08
CA SER A 147 12.55 6.93 10.05
C SER A 147 12.50 5.76 11.02
N ASP A 148 11.34 5.17 11.35
CA ASP A 148 11.32 4.33 12.56
C ASP A 148 10.66 2.96 12.47
N ALA A 149 10.55 2.36 11.29
CA ALA A 149 10.02 1.00 11.15
C ALA A 149 10.86 -0.07 11.89
N ARG A 150 12.09 0.25 12.31
CA ARG A 150 13.00 -0.68 12.99
C ARG A 150 12.91 -0.69 14.51
N GLN A 151 12.20 0.25 15.15
CA GLN A 151 12.17 0.35 16.62
C GLN A 151 11.07 -0.45 17.32
N ILE A 152 10.14 -1.04 16.59
CA ILE A 152 9.01 -1.77 17.21
C ILE A 152 9.39 -3.21 17.60
N ALA A 153 10.37 -3.79 16.93
CA ALA A 153 10.83 -5.15 17.21
C ALA A 153 11.70 -5.27 18.49
N SER A 154 12.20 -4.17 19.07
CA SER A 154 13.20 -4.20 20.14
C SER A 154 12.69 -3.89 21.56
N LYS A 155 11.37 -3.82 21.79
CA LYS A 155 10.82 -3.65 23.15
C LYS A 155 9.97 -4.83 23.57
N LYS A 156 10.61 -5.99 23.72
CA LYS A 156 10.23 -7.05 24.65
C LYS A 156 11.52 -7.53 25.31
N GLU A 157 11.97 -6.81 26.32
CA GLU A 157 12.68 -7.31 27.49
C GLU A 157 11.83 -7.00 28.72
#